data_bb89a3fbef6a940d2693fc3bd3128613
#
_entry.id   bb89a3fbef6a940d2693fc3bd3128613
#
_cell.length_a   1.000
_cell.length_b   1.000
_cell.length_c   1.000
_cell.angle_alpha   90.00
_cell.angle_beta   90.00
_cell.angle_gamma   90.00
#
_symmetry.space_group_name_H-M   'P 1'
#
loop_
_entity.id
_entity.type
_entity.pdbx_description
1 polymer ?
#
loop_
_entity_poly.entity_id
_entity_poly.type
_entity_poly.pdbx_seq_one_letter_code
_entity_poly.pdbx_strand_id
1 'polypeptide(L)'
;MATTIELVKKGNEKEMKSLYNGVKTEVMGLCRLLLNQEKAAGNAVAPIFQNLWDSLLAGEITSQEGFEKKAVAKTIAYCIQKTKKKNPKAFQVPEQNRFDTLPSKLHLEGNPWELVLENLTDLTRFVYVLHAVCGYDSKRLAALLELKKETVDQALAAEETVVGQICAAVSTQKKVPFSLSVEQFHAALMEQKEQAVVPEMAQRAVLGRIESLSLSLRKKSKRNKILAGVIAGVVVVACAVTGILLGVNHASAAPDYYADIEIQDYGTVTVQLDAEAAPITVENFVNLAESGFYDGLTFHRIIDGFMMQGGDPEGDGTGGSDTTIKGEFSDNGVENNLSHTRGAISMARSSDYDSASSQFFIVQEDSTYLDGQYACFGYVTEGMDIVDEICTSAQPTDDNGTISADQQPVITSITIREGE
;
A
#
# COMPACT_ATOMS: atom_id res chain seq x y z
N MET A 1 -16.60 -25.64 12.57
CA MET A 1 -16.17 -24.34 13.16
C MET A 1 -15.55 -23.53 12.04
N ALA A 2 -15.75 -22.19 12.05
CA ALA A 2 -15.09 -21.32 11.07
C ALA A 2 -13.57 -21.28 11.33
N THR A 3 -12.76 -21.30 10.26
CA THR A 3 -11.31 -21.20 10.37
C THR A 3 -10.89 -19.78 10.81
N THR A 4 -9.66 -19.63 11.34
CA THR A 4 -9.08 -18.32 11.68
C THR A 4 -9.19 -17.34 10.50
N ILE A 5 -8.86 -17.77 9.28
CA ILE A 5 -8.94 -16.94 8.09
C ILE A 5 -10.38 -16.50 7.77
N GLU A 6 -11.36 -17.41 7.89
CA GLU A 6 -12.77 -17.04 7.71
C GLU A 6 -13.26 -16.03 8.76
N LEU A 7 -12.78 -16.15 10.00
CA LEU A 7 -13.09 -15.18 11.06
C LEU A 7 -12.46 -13.82 10.78
N VAL A 8 -11.23 -13.79 10.29
CA VAL A 8 -10.55 -12.56 9.88
C VAL A 8 -11.29 -11.87 8.73
N LYS A 9 -11.69 -12.60 7.69
CA LYS A 9 -12.49 -12.06 6.58
C LYS A 9 -13.86 -11.50 7.01
N LYS A 10 -14.33 -11.89 8.20
CA LYS A 10 -15.54 -11.32 8.84
C LYS A 10 -15.24 -10.17 9.83
N GLY A 11 -14.00 -9.71 9.88
CA GLY A 11 -13.58 -8.61 10.76
C GLY A 11 -13.42 -9.02 12.22
N ASN A 12 -13.00 -10.25 12.51
CA ASN A 12 -12.67 -10.66 13.88
C ASN A 12 -11.30 -10.11 14.28
N GLU A 13 -11.29 -9.00 14.99
CA GLU A 13 -10.09 -8.30 15.44
C GLU A 13 -9.16 -9.17 16.31
N LYS A 14 -9.71 -10.03 17.15
CA LYS A 14 -8.93 -10.94 18.00
C LYS A 14 -8.10 -11.91 17.17
N GLU A 15 -8.70 -12.47 16.12
CA GLU A 15 -8.01 -13.39 15.22
C GLU A 15 -6.98 -12.66 14.35
N MET A 16 -7.27 -11.42 13.91
CA MET A 16 -6.29 -10.57 13.21
C MET A 16 -5.07 -10.28 14.11
N LYS A 17 -5.30 -9.89 15.36
CA LYS A 17 -4.23 -9.70 16.36
C LYS A 17 -3.46 -11.00 16.66
N SER A 18 -4.12 -12.15 16.63
CA SER A 18 -3.49 -13.46 16.80
C SER A 18 -2.53 -13.75 15.63
N LEU A 19 -2.97 -13.58 14.38
CA LEU A 19 -2.10 -13.74 13.21
C LEU A 19 -0.90 -12.77 13.24
N TYR A 20 -1.14 -11.51 13.57
CA TYR A 20 -0.06 -10.52 13.73
C TYR A 20 0.96 -10.98 14.78
N ASN A 21 0.50 -11.36 15.97
CA ASN A 21 1.37 -11.78 17.06
C ASN A 21 2.16 -13.06 16.72
N GLY A 22 1.60 -13.95 15.91
CA GLY A 22 2.25 -15.18 15.48
C GLY A 22 3.48 -14.96 14.61
N VAL A 23 3.53 -13.85 13.84
CA VAL A 23 4.63 -13.64 12.88
C VAL A 23 5.41 -12.33 13.07
N LYS A 24 4.97 -11.43 13.95
CA LYS A 24 5.59 -10.09 14.10
C LYS A 24 7.08 -10.13 14.43
N THR A 25 7.50 -11.06 15.29
CA THR A 25 8.90 -11.24 15.68
C THR A 25 9.74 -11.71 14.50
N GLU A 26 9.24 -12.67 13.72
CA GLU A 26 9.92 -13.16 12.54
C GLU A 26 10.05 -12.09 11.44
N VAL A 27 8.99 -11.33 11.19
CA VAL A 27 8.99 -10.19 10.25
C VAL A 27 10.02 -9.15 10.69
N MET A 28 9.99 -8.74 11.97
CA MET A 28 10.93 -7.75 12.49
C MET A 28 12.37 -8.26 12.45
N GLY A 29 12.60 -9.50 12.85
CA GLY A 29 13.93 -10.12 12.86
C GLY A 29 14.55 -10.19 11.48
N LEU A 30 13.79 -10.65 10.49
CA LEU A 30 14.22 -10.66 9.09
C LEU A 30 14.51 -9.25 8.56
N CYS A 31 13.65 -8.28 8.85
CA CYS A 31 13.88 -6.88 8.46
C CYS A 31 15.17 -6.34 9.06
N ARG A 32 15.43 -6.61 10.35
CA ARG A 32 16.65 -6.18 11.06
C ARG A 32 17.91 -6.76 10.42
N LEU A 33 17.92 -8.05 10.17
CA LEU A 33 19.07 -8.74 9.58
C LEU A 33 19.32 -8.35 8.13
N LEU A 34 18.26 -8.22 7.30
CA LEU A 34 18.39 -7.93 5.88
C LEU A 34 18.66 -6.45 5.59
N LEU A 35 17.98 -5.53 6.30
CA LEU A 35 18.16 -4.08 6.11
C LEU A 35 19.32 -3.52 6.92
N ASN A 36 19.79 -4.25 7.92
CA ASN A 36 20.92 -3.91 8.76
C ASN A 36 20.85 -2.49 9.37
N GLN A 37 19.65 -2.04 9.71
CA GLN A 37 19.36 -0.76 10.34
C GLN A 37 18.08 -0.88 11.16
N GLU A 38 18.13 -0.68 12.46
CA GLU A 38 16.99 -0.80 13.38
C GLU A 38 15.81 0.08 12.95
N LYS A 39 16.07 1.36 12.64
CA LYS A 39 15.04 2.29 12.19
C LYS A 39 14.40 1.86 10.86
N ALA A 40 15.18 1.36 9.91
CA ALA A 40 14.67 0.89 8.63
C ALA A 40 13.84 -0.38 8.80
N ALA A 41 14.26 -1.29 9.68
CA ALA A 41 13.53 -2.49 10.04
C ALA A 41 12.18 -2.17 10.68
N GLY A 42 12.16 -1.27 11.67
CA GLY A 42 10.91 -0.82 12.32
C GLY A 42 9.92 -0.21 11.32
N ASN A 43 10.40 0.66 10.43
CA ASN A 43 9.59 1.30 9.41
C ASN A 43 9.08 0.31 8.33
N ALA A 44 9.68 -0.87 8.19
CA ALA A 44 9.25 -1.88 7.23
C ALA A 44 8.03 -2.69 7.72
N VAL A 45 7.81 -2.78 9.03
CA VAL A 45 6.79 -3.68 9.62
C VAL A 45 5.38 -3.33 9.14
N ALA A 46 4.96 -2.08 9.26
CA ALA A 46 3.60 -1.67 8.91
C ALA A 46 3.28 -1.88 7.43
N PRO A 47 4.11 -1.46 6.45
CA PRO A 47 3.87 -1.75 5.03
C PRO A 47 3.82 -3.25 4.70
N ILE A 48 4.64 -4.08 5.36
CA ILE A 48 4.63 -5.53 5.15
C ILE A 48 3.29 -6.12 5.61
N PHE A 49 2.82 -5.72 6.79
CA PHE A 49 1.52 -6.19 7.30
C PHE A 49 0.35 -5.67 6.47
N GLN A 50 0.41 -4.43 5.95
CA GLN A 50 -0.57 -3.95 5.00
C GLN A 50 -0.68 -4.91 3.80
N ASN A 51 0.42 -5.19 3.13
CA ASN A 51 0.46 -6.13 2.00
C ASN A 51 0.00 -7.56 2.35
N LEU A 52 0.15 -7.99 3.61
CA LEU A 52 -0.33 -9.30 4.07
C LEU A 52 -1.85 -9.32 4.22
N TRP A 53 -2.44 -8.25 4.80
CA TRP A 53 -3.88 -8.12 4.91
C TRP A 53 -4.54 -8.04 3.53
N ASP A 54 -3.97 -7.30 2.59
CA ASP A 54 -4.45 -7.20 1.23
C ASP A 54 -4.45 -8.56 0.53
N SER A 55 -3.33 -9.31 0.62
CA SER A 55 -3.24 -10.68 0.08
C SER A 55 -4.24 -11.66 0.74
N LEU A 56 -4.52 -11.50 2.04
CA LEU A 56 -5.50 -12.34 2.74
C LEU A 56 -6.93 -12.04 2.27
N LEU A 57 -7.28 -10.75 2.15
CA LEU A 57 -8.59 -10.32 1.69
C LEU A 57 -8.83 -10.65 0.22
N ALA A 58 -7.81 -10.57 -0.63
CA ALA A 58 -7.84 -11.02 -2.02
C ALA A 58 -7.99 -12.54 -2.18
N GLY A 59 -7.92 -13.31 -1.07
CA GLY A 59 -8.07 -14.77 -1.11
C GLY A 59 -6.79 -15.55 -1.43
N GLU A 60 -5.65 -14.89 -1.57
CA GLU A 60 -4.36 -15.54 -1.79
C GLU A 60 -3.87 -16.35 -0.59
N ILE A 61 -4.42 -16.07 0.59
CA ILE A 61 -4.10 -16.74 1.85
C ILE A 61 -5.35 -17.44 2.36
N THR A 62 -5.28 -18.78 2.47
CA THR A 62 -6.42 -19.63 2.83
C THR A 62 -6.24 -20.37 4.15
N SER A 63 -5.03 -20.33 4.74
CA SER A 63 -4.70 -20.98 6.02
C SER A 63 -3.76 -20.14 6.85
N GLN A 64 -3.69 -20.43 8.16
CA GLN A 64 -2.72 -19.79 9.05
C GLN A 64 -1.28 -20.06 8.61
N GLU A 65 -0.95 -21.31 8.28
CA GLU A 65 0.37 -21.68 7.74
C GLU A 65 0.69 -20.92 6.44
N GLY A 66 -0.32 -20.73 5.59
CA GLY A 66 -0.22 -19.90 4.38
C GLY A 66 0.10 -18.44 4.71
N PHE A 67 -0.50 -17.89 5.78
CA PHE A 67 -0.21 -16.55 6.26
C PHE A 67 1.24 -16.42 6.75
N GLU A 68 1.72 -17.36 7.55
CA GLU A 68 3.09 -17.39 8.06
C GLU A 68 4.12 -17.47 6.90
N LYS A 69 3.91 -18.38 5.95
CA LYS A 69 4.77 -18.48 4.74
C LYS A 69 4.76 -17.20 3.89
N LYS A 70 3.58 -16.59 3.72
CA LYS A 70 3.44 -15.35 2.96
C LYS A 70 4.09 -14.17 3.68
N ALA A 71 4.04 -14.14 5.03
CA ALA A 71 4.71 -13.12 5.84
C ALA A 71 6.22 -13.11 5.59
N VAL A 72 6.87 -14.26 5.64
CA VAL A 72 8.30 -14.38 5.31
C VAL A 72 8.57 -13.92 3.87
N ALA A 73 7.79 -14.40 2.90
CA ALA A 73 7.99 -14.05 1.49
C ALA A 73 7.82 -12.54 1.22
N LYS A 74 6.77 -11.91 1.76
CA LYS A 74 6.53 -10.46 1.64
C LYS A 74 7.63 -9.64 2.34
N THR A 75 8.11 -10.11 3.48
CA THR A 75 9.23 -9.46 4.19
C THR A 75 10.50 -9.44 3.34
N ILE A 76 10.86 -10.58 2.78
CA ILE A 76 12.07 -10.69 1.93
C ILE A 76 11.91 -9.81 0.69
N ALA A 77 10.77 -9.89 -0.01
CA ALA A 77 10.50 -9.07 -1.19
C ALA A 77 10.58 -7.57 -0.89
N TYR A 78 9.98 -7.13 0.23
CA TYR A 78 10.08 -5.74 0.68
C TYR A 78 11.52 -5.32 0.94
N CYS A 79 12.31 -6.14 1.65
CA CYS A 79 13.71 -5.84 1.94
C CYS A 79 14.56 -5.75 0.67
N ILE A 80 14.35 -6.65 -0.31
CA ILE A 80 15.03 -6.60 -1.62
C ILE A 80 14.70 -5.29 -2.34
N GLN A 81 13.41 -4.94 -2.43
CA GLN A 81 12.96 -3.71 -3.10
C GLN A 81 13.54 -2.46 -2.42
N LYS A 82 13.50 -2.42 -1.08
CA LYS A 82 14.03 -1.30 -0.30
C LYS A 82 15.54 -1.14 -0.50
N THR A 83 16.28 -2.26 -0.53
CA THR A 83 17.72 -2.26 -0.76
C THR A 83 18.05 -1.83 -2.19
N LYS A 84 17.35 -2.36 -3.22
CA LYS A 84 17.49 -1.93 -4.63
C LYS A 84 17.21 -0.42 -4.79
N LYS A 85 16.19 0.11 -4.09
CA LYS A 85 15.85 1.55 -4.13
C LYS A 85 16.98 2.42 -3.54
N LYS A 86 17.60 1.98 -2.44
CA LYS A 86 18.72 2.69 -1.79
C LYS A 86 20.03 2.55 -2.58
N ASN A 87 20.30 1.36 -3.10
CA ASN A 87 21.49 1.02 -3.85
C ASN A 87 21.11 0.16 -5.07
N PRO A 88 20.93 0.77 -6.26
CA PRO A 88 20.56 0.04 -7.48
C PRO A 88 21.55 -1.07 -7.87
N LYS A 89 22.78 -1.01 -7.36
CA LYS A 89 23.83 -2.01 -7.59
C LYS A 89 23.95 -3.06 -6.48
N ALA A 90 23.04 -3.04 -5.48
CA ALA A 90 23.11 -3.88 -4.29
C ALA A 90 23.30 -5.39 -4.58
N PHE A 91 22.70 -5.88 -5.65
CA PHE A 91 22.73 -7.30 -6.04
C PHE A 91 23.56 -7.55 -7.32
N GLN A 92 24.42 -6.62 -7.70
CA GLN A 92 25.36 -6.89 -8.79
C GLN A 92 26.43 -7.88 -8.33
N VAL A 93 26.70 -8.83 -9.22
CA VAL A 93 27.76 -9.82 -9.00
C VAL A 93 29.10 -9.11 -9.01
N PRO A 94 29.97 -9.31 -8.00
CA PRO A 94 31.31 -8.73 -7.98
C PRO A 94 32.14 -9.16 -9.20
N GLU A 95 33.06 -8.30 -9.62
CA GLU A 95 33.98 -8.66 -10.69
C GLU A 95 34.74 -9.96 -10.36
N GLN A 96 34.83 -10.85 -11.34
CA GLN A 96 35.46 -12.17 -11.21
C GLN A 96 34.83 -13.05 -10.10
N ASN A 97 33.56 -12.79 -9.70
CA ASN A 97 32.88 -13.49 -8.60
C ASN A 97 33.66 -13.44 -7.26
N ARG A 98 34.36 -12.35 -7.00
CA ARG A 98 35.12 -12.16 -5.76
C ARG A 98 34.19 -11.68 -4.64
N PHE A 99 33.59 -12.62 -3.90
CA PHE A 99 32.71 -12.34 -2.76
C PHE A 99 33.48 -11.92 -1.50
N ASP A 100 34.76 -12.11 -1.47
CA ASP A 100 35.70 -11.79 -0.39
C ASP A 100 36.12 -10.31 -0.34
N THR A 101 35.53 -9.45 -1.13
CA THR A 101 35.82 -8.02 -1.15
C THR A 101 35.29 -7.32 0.09
N LEU A 102 36.15 -6.78 0.93
CA LEU A 102 35.79 -6.00 2.10
C LEU A 102 35.36 -4.57 1.72
N PRO A 103 34.45 -3.93 2.52
CA PRO A 103 34.12 -2.54 2.33
C PRO A 103 35.35 -1.63 2.54
N SER A 104 35.39 -0.49 1.84
CA SER A 104 36.48 0.49 1.96
C SER A 104 36.62 1.09 3.37
N LYS A 105 35.55 1.08 4.13
CA LYS A 105 35.50 1.50 5.54
C LYS A 105 34.78 0.43 6.33
N LEU A 106 35.49 -0.17 7.31
CA LEU A 106 34.94 -1.17 8.18
C LEU A 106 34.09 -0.53 9.29
N HIS A 107 32.99 -1.21 9.62
CA HIS A 107 32.23 -0.97 10.82
C HIS A 107 32.93 -1.66 12.01
N LEU A 108 33.14 -0.94 13.11
CA LEU A 108 33.96 -1.41 14.22
C LEU A 108 33.25 -1.44 15.56
N GLU A 109 31.98 -1.04 15.61
CA GLU A 109 31.18 -1.00 16.81
C GLU A 109 30.10 -2.11 16.77
N GLY A 110 29.77 -2.70 17.92
CA GLY A 110 28.75 -3.72 18.05
C GLY A 110 29.26 -5.07 18.55
N ASN A 111 28.36 -6.01 18.65
CA ASN A 111 28.63 -7.39 19.03
C ASN A 111 29.35 -8.17 17.90
N PRO A 112 29.97 -9.31 18.18
CA PRO A 112 30.73 -10.08 17.18
C PRO A 112 29.96 -10.36 15.90
N TRP A 113 28.68 -10.78 15.99
CA TRP A 113 27.87 -11.08 14.83
C TRP A 113 27.46 -9.80 14.05
N GLU A 114 27.23 -8.67 14.73
CA GLU A 114 26.96 -7.36 14.10
C GLU A 114 28.17 -6.89 13.30
N LEU A 115 29.37 -7.04 13.86
CA LEU A 115 30.61 -6.70 13.17
C LEU A 115 30.78 -7.49 11.87
N VAL A 116 30.37 -8.75 11.84
CA VAL A 116 30.38 -9.52 10.58
C VAL A 116 29.26 -9.02 9.66
N LEU A 117 28.03 -8.97 10.14
CA LEU A 117 26.86 -8.62 9.32
C LEU A 117 26.97 -7.25 8.66
N GLU A 118 27.45 -6.25 9.40
CA GLU A 118 27.57 -4.86 8.93
C GLU A 118 28.68 -4.63 7.93
N ASN A 119 29.68 -5.53 7.92
CA ASN A 119 30.79 -5.49 6.96
C ASN A 119 30.56 -6.38 5.73
N LEU A 120 29.42 -7.10 5.63
CA LEU A 120 29.02 -7.80 4.42
C LEU A 120 28.51 -6.83 3.36
N THR A 121 28.74 -7.14 2.09
CA THR A 121 28.03 -6.48 0.99
C THR A 121 26.53 -6.78 1.06
N ASP A 122 25.68 -5.97 0.41
CA ASP A 122 24.25 -6.25 0.38
C ASP A 122 23.95 -7.65 -0.18
N LEU A 123 24.62 -8.05 -1.26
CA LEU A 123 24.46 -9.36 -1.88
C LEU A 123 24.83 -10.49 -0.92
N THR A 124 26.03 -10.48 -0.35
CA THR A 124 26.49 -11.53 0.55
C THR A 124 25.65 -11.60 1.83
N ARG A 125 25.22 -10.45 2.36
CA ARG A 125 24.31 -10.38 3.50
C ARG A 125 22.99 -11.09 3.22
N PHE A 126 22.36 -10.80 2.08
CA PHE A 126 21.10 -11.47 1.72
C PHE A 126 21.30 -12.98 1.51
N VAL A 127 22.36 -13.40 0.82
CA VAL A 127 22.65 -14.81 0.60
C VAL A 127 22.86 -15.55 1.93
N TYR A 128 23.72 -15.04 2.81
CA TYR A 128 24.07 -15.72 4.07
C TYR A 128 22.91 -15.71 5.08
N VAL A 129 22.25 -14.56 5.26
CA VAL A 129 21.11 -14.46 6.17
C VAL A 129 19.96 -15.38 5.72
N LEU A 130 19.60 -15.38 4.45
CA LEU A 130 18.49 -16.21 3.98
C LEU A 130 18.84 -17.70 3.96
N HIS A 131 20.11 -18.05 3.74
CA HIS A 131 20.59 -19.41 3.87
C HIS A 131 20.52 -19.88 5.33
N ALA A 132 21.16 -19.15 6.26
CA ALA A 132 21.26 -19.49 7.67
C ALA A 132 19.88 -19.47 8.38
N VAL A 133 19.08 -18.43 8.15
CA VAL A 133 17.86 -18.14 8.93
C VAL A 133 16.60 -18.76 8.32
N CYS A 134 16.53 -18.84 6.99
CA CYS A 134 15.36 -19.37 6.28
C CYS A 134 15.59 -20.78 5.69
N GLY A 135 16.82 -21.31 5.75
CA GLY A 135 17.17 -22.60 5.18
C GLY A 135 17.03 -22.64 3.64
N TYR A 136 17.20 -21.49 2.96
CA TYR A 136 17.04 -21.45 1.51
C TYR A 136 18.26 -22.02 0.82
N ASP A 137 18.04 -22.97 -0.10
CA ASP A 137 19.06 -23.51 -0.96
C ASP A 137 19.49 -22.52 -2.07
N SER A 138 20.59 -22.82 -2.74
CA SER A 138 21.14 -21.96 -3.80
C SER A 138 20.18 -21.76 -4.98
N LYS A 139 19.32 -22.72 -5.29
CA LYS A 139 18.31 -22.62 -6.35
C LYS A 139 17.26 -21.58 -6.00
N ARG A 140 16.75 -21.64 -4.77
CA ARG A 140 15.74 -20.70 -4.27
C ARG A 140 16.30 -19.29 -4.12
N LEU A 141 17.52 -19.17 -3.60
CA LEU A 141 18.22 -17.88 -3.49
C LEU A 141 18.48 -17.26 -4.86
N ALA A 142 18.93 -18.06 -5.84
CA ALA A 142 19.17 -17.61 -7.20
C ALA A 142 17.91 -17.04 -7.85
N ALA A 143 16.79 -17.74 -7.73
CA ALA A 143 15.49 -17.30 -8.24
C ALA A 143 15.01 -16.01 -7.55
N LEU A 144 15.19 -15.90 -6.23
CA LEU A 144 14.74 -14.76 -5.42
C LEU A 144 15.55 -13.48 -5.68
N LEU A 145 16.87 -13.62 -5.88
CA LEU A 145 17.79 -12.50 -6.09
C LEU A 145 18.06 -12.20 -7.58
N GLU A 146 17.40 -12.95 -8.49
CA GLU A 146 17.56 -12.82 -9.94
C GLU A 146 19.02 -13.07 -10.41
N LEU A 147 19.64 -14.10 -9.81
CA LEU A 147 21.04 -14.48 -10.06
C LEU A 147 21.13 -15.86 -10.72
N LYS A 148 22.32 -16.18 -11.25
CA LYS A 148 22.63 -17.55 -11.64
C LYS A 148 22.90 -18.42 -10.42
N LYS A 149 22.46 -19.69 -10.46
CA LYS A 149 22.69 -20.63 -9.35
C LYS A 149 24.16 -20.78 -9.00
N GLU A 150 25.02 -20.87 -10.02
CA GLU A 150 26.46 -21.00 -9.87
C GLU A 150 27.07 -19.82 -9.11
N THR A 151 26.54 -18.61 -9.30
CA THR A 151 26.95 -17.39 -8.56
C THR A 151 26.61 -17.52 -7.07
N VAL A 152 25.43 -18.02 -6.76
CA VAL A 152 25.01 -18.24 -5.36
C VAL A 152 25.81 -19.36 -4.71
N ASP A 153 26.07 -20.47 -5.44
CA ASP A 153 26.93 -21.56 -4.96
C ASP A 153 28.34 -21.03 -4.61
N GLN A 154 28.91 -20.17 -5.45
CA GLN A 154 30.22 -19.53 -5.19
C GLN A 154 30.17 -18.61 -3.97
N ALA A 155 29.10 -17.82 -3.82
CA ALA A 155 28.92 -16.94 -2.65
C ALA A 155 28.85 -17.75 -1.35
N LEU A 156 28.08 -18.84 -1.33
CA LEU A 156 27.98 -19.74 -0.18
C LEU A 156 29.30 -20.45 0.12
N ALA A 157 29.99 -20.93 -0.91
CA ALA A 157 31.33 -21.55 -0.73
C ALA A 157 32.39 -20.57 -0.21
N ALA A 158 32.21 -19.27 -0.43
CA ALA A 158 33.13 -18.24 0.06
C ALA A 158 32.81 -17.79 1.50
N GLU A 159 31.73 -18.21 2.12
CA GLU A 159 31.24 -17.65 3.39
C GLU A 159 32.26 -17.72 4.52
N GLU A 160 32.92 -18.89 4.70
CA GLU A 160 33.95 -19.06 5.72
C GLU A 160 35.15 -18.12 5.51
N THR A 161 35.57 -17.97 4.24
CA THR A 161 36.65 -17.06 3.88
C THR A 161 36.28 -15.60 4.14
N VAL A 162 35.07 -15.20 3.78
CA VAL A 162 34.57 -13.83 3.96
C VAL A 162 34.45 -13.48 5.43
N VAL A 163 33.85 -14.36 6.24
CA VAL A 163 33.74 -14.18 7.70
C VAL A 163 35.12 -14.09 8.33
N GLY A 164 36.03 -14.98 7.98
CA GLY A 164 37.41 -14.98 8.47
C GLY A 164 38.16 -13.70 8.12
N GLN A 165 38.03 -13.20 6.91
CA GLN A 165 38.68 -11.94 6.47
C GLN A 165 38.09 -10.72 7.20
N ILE A 166 36.77 -10.66 7.43
CA ILE A 166 36.14 -9.59 8.23
C ILE A 166 36.71 -9.65 9.66
N CYS A 167 36.75 -10.82 10.27
CA CYS A 167 37.32 -11.00 11.61
C CYS A 167 38.76 -10.54 11.71
N ALA A 168 39.61 -10.92 10.75
CA ALA A 168 41.01 -10.50 10.71
C ALA A 168 41.17 -8.98 10.52
N ALA A 169 40.38 -8.38 9.64
CA ALA A 169 40.41 -6.94 9.40
C ALA A 169 39.92 -6.14 10.61
N VAL A 170 38.84 -6.57 11.27
CA VAL A 170 38.35 -5.96 12.49
C VAL A 170 39.36 -6.11 13.63
N SER A 171 39.95 -7.30 13.80
CA SER A 171 41.02 -7.54 14.81
C SER A 171 42.19 -6.59 14.62
N THR A 172 42.65 -6.40 13.37
CA THR A 172 43.75 -5.53 13.03
C THR A 172 43.46 -4.07 13.38
N GLN A 173 42.27 -3.58 13.03
CA GLN A 173 41.91 -2.18 13.27
C GLN A 173 41.60 -1.90 14.76
N LYS A 174 40.94 -2.82 15.44
CA LYS A 174 40.65 -2.69 16.90
C LYS A 174 41.87 -2.97 17.76
N LYS A 175 42.87 -3.61 17.23
CA LYS A 175 44.05 -4.11 17.99
C LYS A 175 43.69 -5.08 19.11
N VAL A 176 42.59 -5.83 18.92
CA VAL A 176 42.08 -6.83 19.87
C VAL A 176 41.77 -8.10 19.08
N PRO A 177 42.18 -9.28 19.57
CA PRO A 177 41.80 -10.54 18.92
C PRO A 177 40.30 -10.67 18.78
N PHE A 178 39.85 -10.94 17.56
CA PHE A 178 38.44 -11.15 17.23
C PHE A 178 38.34 -12.32 16.26
N SER A 179 37.52 -13.30 16.63
CA SER A 179 37.22 -14.45 15.77
C SER A 179 35.76 -14.87 15.97
N LEU A 180 35.14 -15.34 14.90
CA LEU A 180 33.78 -15.88 14.88
C LEU A 180 33.76 -16.99 13.83
N SER A 181 33.29 -18.21 14.18
CA SER A 181 33.07 -19.23 13.17
C SER A 181 31.75 -19.00 12.43
N VAL A 182 31.58 -19.61 11.26
CA VAL A 182 30.33 -19.54 10.49
C VAL A 182 29.17 -20.10 11.30
N GLU A 183 29.38 -21.20 12.03
CA GLU A 183 28.34 -21.79 12.89
C GLU A 183 27.91 -20.86 14.02
N GLN A 184 28.88 -20.18 14.63
CA GLN A 184 28.59 -19.16 15.66
C GLN A 184 27.87 -17.95 15.09
N PHE A 185 28.24 -17.54 13.88
CA PHE A 185 27.57 -16.47 13.16
C PHE A 185 26.12 -16.83 12.84
N HIS A 186 25.89 -18.02 12.27
CA HIS A 186 24.53 -18.51 11.96
C HIS A 186 23.68 -18.65 13.23
N ALA A 187 24.21 -19.20 14.32
CA ALA A 187 23.50 -19.30 15.60
C ALA A 187 23.10 -17.93 16.13
N ALA A 188 23.99 -16.94 16.05
CA ALA A 188 23.69 -15.58 16.47
C ALA A 188 22.61 -14.92 15.60
N LEU A 189 22.60 -15.14 14.27
CA LEU A 189 21.56 -14.64 13.39
C LEU A 189 20.18 -15.24 13.73
N MET A 190 20.12 -16.54 14.02
CA MET A 190 18.90 -17.21 14.46
C MET A 190 18.38 -16.65 15.77
N GLU A 191 19.25 -16.51 16.76
CA GLU A 191 18.90 -15.91 18.07
C GLU A 191 18.36 -14.48 17.92
N GLN A 192 19.03 -13.66 17.11
CA GLN A 192 18.61 -12.27 16.88
C GLN A 192 17.26 -12.17 16.15
N LYS A 193 16.98 -13.10 15.22
CA LYS A 193 15.65 -13.18 14.60
C LYS A 193 14.57 -13.49 15.65
N GLU A 194 14.82 -14.45 16.54
CA GLU A 194 13.85 -14.89 17.56
C GLU A 194 13.63 -13.87 18.68
N GLN A 195 14.65 -13.09 19.01
CA GLN A 195 14.61 -12.07 20.05
C GLN A 195 14.18 -10.69 19.56
N ALA A 196 13.90 -10.54 18.26
CA ALA A 196 13.55 -9.25 17.69
C ALA A 196 12.26 -8.67 18.28
N VAL A 197 12.33 -7.41 18.72
CA VAL A 197 11.20 -6.68 19.29
C VAL A 197 10.71 -5.65 18.31
N VAL A 198 9.42 -5.68 17.99
CA VAL A 198 8.80 -4.65 17.13
C VAL A 198 8.76 -3.33 17.90
N PRO A 199 9.31 -2.23 17.36
CA PRO A 199 9.24 -0.91 17.99
C PRO A 199 7.80 -0.48 18.26
N GLU A 200 7.55 0.21 19.36
CA GLU A 200 6.21 0.59 19.80
C GLU A 200 5.42 1.37 18.75
N MET A 201 6.06 2.31 18.06
CA MET A 201 5.42 3.07 16.97
C MET A 201 4.97 2.16 15.82
N ALA A 202 5.81 1.22 15.38
CA ALA A 202 5.46 0.28 14.35
C ALA A 202 4.33 -0.66 14.80
N GLN A 203 4.36 -1.11 16.06
CA GLN A 203 3.29 -1.92 16.62
C GLN A 203 1.96 -1.15 16.68
N ARG A 204 1.97 0.11 17.12
CA ARG A 204 0.77 0.96 17.14
C ARG A 204 0.19 1.15 15.75
N ALA A 205 1.03 1.39 14.74
CA ALA A 205 0.57 1.53 13.34
C ALA A 205 -0.14 0.26 12.83
N VAL A 206 0.44 -0.93 13.07
CA VAL A 206 -0.21 -2.19 12.66
C VAL A 206 -1.50 -2.45 13.43
N LEU A 207 -1.51 -2.22 14.75
CA LEU A 207 -2.70 -2.46 15.57
C LEU A 207 -3.85 -1.49 15.24
N GLY A 208 -3.55 -0.22 14.97
CA GLY A 208 -4.53 0.76 14.50
C GLY A 208 -5.12 0.37 13.14
N ARG A 209 -4.29 -0.15 12.23
CA ARG A 209 -4.77 -0.69 10.96
C ARG A 209 -5.65 -1.93 11.11
N ILE A 210 -5.30 -2.85 12.01
CA ILE A 210 -6.14 -4.01 12.34
C ILE A 210 -7.51 -3.56 12.85
N GLU A 211 -7.55 -2.56 13.73
CA GLU A 211 -8.78 -2.04 14.30
C GLU A 211 -9.67 -1.43 13.21
N SER A 212 -9.14 -0.52 12.40
CA SER A 212 -9.87 0.12 11.30
C SER A 212 -10.39 -0.91 10.29
N LEU A 213 -9.54 -1.85 9.88
CA LEU A 213 -9.91 -2.94 8.97
C LEU A 213 -10.99 -3.85 9.55
N SER A 214 -10.87 -4.22 10.84
CA SER A 214 -11.89 -5.01 11.56
C SER A 214 -13.26 -4.32 11.56
N LEU A 215 -13.29 -3.01 11.81
CA LEU A 215 -14.53 -2.22 11.80
C LEU A 215 -15.15 -2.18 10.41
N SER A 216 -14.36 -1.93 9.36
CA SER A 216 -14.85 -1.90 7.98
C SER A 216 -15.42 -3.26 7.54
N LEU A 217 -14.72 -4.37 7.83
CA LEU A 217 -15.19 -5.72 7.52
C LEU A 217 -16.46 -6.11 8.27
N ARG A 218 -16.61 -5.66 9.52
CA ARG A 218 -17.84 -5.87 10.31
C ARG A 218 -19.02 -5.08 9.75
N LYS A 219 -18.80 -3.82 9.35
CA LYS A 219 -19.83 -3.01 8.67
C LYS A 219 -20.26 -3.70 7.37
N LYS A 220 -19.30 -4.10 6.52
CA LYS A 220 -19.59 -4.86 5.28
C LYS A 220 -20.34 -6.17 5.55
N SER A 221 -19.97 -6.94 6.57
CA SER A 221 -20.65 -8.18 6.96
C SER A 221 -22.07 -7.93 7.49
N LYS A 222 -22.31 -6.86 8.28
CA LYS A 222 -23.64 -6.48 8.74
C LYS A 222 -24.53 -6.04 7.57
N ARG A 223 -24.01 -5.20 6.66
CA ARG A 223 -24.69 -4.76 5.44
C ARG A 223 -25.11 -5.96 4.59
N ASN A 224 -24.20 -6.91 4.35
CA ASN A 224 -24.51 -8.13 3.58
C ASN A 224 -25.57 -9.02 4.28
N LYS A 225 -25.61 -9.08 5.61
CA LYS A 225 -26.66 -9.80 6.35
C LYS A 225 -28.02 -9.10 6.28
N ILE A 226 -28.03 -7.77 6.36
CA ILE A 226 -29.26 -6.99 6.19
C ILE A 226 -29.77 -7.16 4.76
N LEU A 227 -28.89 -7.05 3.76
CA LEU A 227 -29.23 -7.26 2.36
C LEU A 227 -29.78 -8.69 2.11
N ALA A 228 -29.12 -9.71 2.66
CA ALA A 228 -29.61 -11.09 2.58
C ALA A 228 -30.97 -11.29 3.30
N GLY A 229 -31.17 -10.60 4.42
CA GLY A 229 -32.47 -10.59 5.14
C GLY A 229 -33.58 -9.90 4.36
N VAL A 230 -33.23 -8.77 3.69
CA VAL A 230 -34.17 -8.05 2.80
C VAL A 230 -34.51 -8.91 1.58
N ILE A 231 -33.51 -9.53 0.94
CA ILE A 231 -33.73 -10.45 -0.19
C ILE A 231 -34.60 -11.64 0.23
N ALA A 232 -34.34 -12.26 1.38
CA ALA A 232 -35.17 -13.35 1.91
C ALA A 232 -36.59 -12.88 2.21
N GLY A 233 -36.79 -11.69 2.77
CA GLY A 233 -38.09 -11.08 2.99
C GLY A 233 -38.83 -10.79 1.69
N VAL A 234 -38.17 -10.25 0.69
CA VAL A 234 -38.72 -9.98 -0.64
C VAL A 234 -39.07 -11.28 -1.38
N VAL A 235 -38.25 -12.34 -1.26
CA VAL A 235 -38.59 -13.66 -1.84
C VAL A 235 -39.84 -14.27 -1.20
N VAL A 236 -40.02 -14.15 0.11
CA VAL A 236 -41.26 -14.63 0.78
C VAL A 236 -42.50 -13.83 0.34
N VAL A 237 -42.39 -12.52 0.18
CA VAL A 237 -43.46 -11.67 -0.32
C VAL A 237 -43.70 -11.91 -1.82
N ALA A 238 -42.64 -12.10 -2.62
CA ALA A 238 -42.72 -12.41 -4.05
C ALA A 238 -43.38 -13.77 -4.30
N CYS A 239 -43.08 -14.81 -3.48
CA CYS A 239 -43.77 -16.10 -3.58
C CYS A 239 -45.26 -16.03 -3.24
N ALA A 240 -45.70 -15.04 -2.43
CA ALA A 240 -47.10 -14.80 -2.13
C ALA A 240 -47.83 -14.01 -3.25
N VAL A 241 -47.10 -13.25 -4.07
CA VAL A 241 -47.64 -12.38 -5.12
C VAL A 241 -47.44 -12.95 -6.53
N THR A 242 -46.49 -13.88 -6.77
CA THR A 242 -46.22 -14.47 -8.09
C THR A 242 -47.16 -15.58 -8.53
N GLY A 243 -48.40 -15.65 -7.92
CA GLY A 243 -49.53 -16.28 -8.61
C GLY A 243 -50.04 -15.45 -9.81
N ILE A 244 -49.65 -14.22 -9.99
CA ILE A 244 -50.13 -13.32 -11.04
C ILE A 244 -48.97 -12.44 -11.57
N LEU A 245 -48.64 -12.62 -12.85
CA LEU A 245 -47.85 -11.79 -13.78
C LEU A 245 -46.38 -12.20 -14.03
N LEU A 246 -46.23 -12.78 -15.18
CA LEU A 246 -45.05 -12.94 -15.98
C LEU A 246 -44.34 -11.60 -16.31
N GLY A 247 -43.05 -11.60 -16.06
CA GLY A 247 -42.08 -10.88 -16.89
C GLY A 247 -41.79 -9.42 -16.52
N VAL A 248 -40.63 -9.17 -15.95
CA VAL A 248 -39.64 -8.22 -16.45
C VAL A 248 -38.31 -8.48 -15.72
N ASN A 249 -37.24 -8.70 -16.46
CA ASN A 249 -35.86 -8.69 -15.97
C ASN A 249 -35.46 -7.27 -15.50
N HIS A 250 -34.98 -7.16 -14.25
CA HIS A 250 -34.11 -6.06 -13.90
C HIS A 250 -32.94 -6.60 -13.04
N ALA A 251 -31.73 -6.48 -13.56
CA ALA A 251 -30.52 -6.53 -12.76
C ALA A 251 -30.62 -5.42 -11.70
N SER A 252 -30.37 -5.74 -10.44
CA SER A 252 -30.30 -4.74 -9.37
C SER A 252 -29.04 -3.89 -9.59
N ALA A 253 -29.23 -2.61 -9.92
CA ALA A 253 -28.19 -1.60 -9.97
C ALA A 253 -27.46 -1.49 -8.60
N ALA A 254 -26.17 -1.20 -8.62
CA ALA A 254 -25.44 -0.79 -7.44
C ALA A 254 -26.13 0.47 -6.84
N PRO A 255 -26.08 0.67 -5.51
CA PRO A 255 -26.65 1.88 -4.93
C PRO A 255 -25.97 3.12 -5.50
N ASP A 256 -26.78 4.07 -5.95
CA ASP A 256 -26.29 5.38 -6.35
C ASP A 256 -25.72 6.11 -5.11
N TYR A 257 -24.46 6.50 -5.15
CA TYR A 257 -23.86 7.36 -4.13
C TYR A 257 -23.84 8.78 -4.60
N TYR A 258 -24.13 9.70 -3.71
CA TYR A 258 -24.00 11.13 -3.92
C TYR A 258 -22.99 11.71 -2.94
N ALA A 259 -22.12 12.61 -3.42
CA ALA A 259 -21.19 13.36 -2.60
C ALA A 259 -21.58 14.85 -2.65
N ASP A 260 -21.93 15.42 -1.51
CA ASP A 260 -22.16 16.85 -1.36
C ASP A 260 -20.86 17.51 -0.90
N ILE A 261 -20.18 18.19 -1.82
CA ILE A 261 -18.92 18.90 -1.58
C ILE A 261 -19.25 20.34 -1.20
N GLU A 262 -19.14 20.66 0.09
CA GLU A 262 -19.36 22.02 0.58
C GLU A 262 -18.07 22.84 0.42
N ILE A 263 -18.16 23.96 -0.31
CA ILE A 263 -17.02 24.84 -0.58
C ILE A 263 -17.29 26.18 0.12
N GLN A 264 -16.36 26.56 0.99
CA GLN A 264 -16.48 27.77 1.80
C GLN A 264 -16.75 29.00 0.90
N ASP A 265 -17.72 29.81 1.29
CA ASP A 265 -18.15 31.05 0.62
C ASP A 265 -18.79 30.90 -0.77
N TYR A 266 -18.84 29.67 -1.33
CA TYR A 266 -19.41 29.37 -2.65
C TYR A 266 -20.71 28.55 -2.57
N GLY A 267 -20.75 27.55 -1.71
CA GLY A 267 -21.90 26.65 -1.57
C GLY A 267 -21.55 25.18 -1.82
N THR A 268 -22.58 24.38 -2.21
CA THR A 268 -22.45 22.91 -2.32
C THR A 268 -22.51 22.47 -3.77
N VAL A 269 -21.52 21.68 -4.18
CA VAL A 269 -21.50 20.94 -5.45
C VAL A 269 -21.87 19.49 -5.16
N THR A 270 -22.98 19.01 -5.73
CA THR A 270 -23.44 17.63 -5.59
C THR A 270 -22.97 16.79 -6.76
N VAL A 271 -22.36 15.66 -6.47
CA VAL A 271 -21.84 14.70 -7.46
C VAL A 271 -22.49 13.34 -7.28
N GLN A 272 -23.04 12.78 -8.35
CA GLN A 272 -23.43 11.37 -8.39
C GLN A 272 -22.21 10.52 -8.72
N LEU A 273 -21.91 9.51 -7.90
CA LEU A 273 -20.74 8.64 -8.03
C LEU A 273 -21.17 7.33 -8.70
N ASP A 274 -20.42 6.89 -9.70
CA ASP A 274 -20.68 5.66 -10.46
C ASP A 274 -19.78 4.51 -9.97
N ALA A 275 -20.29 3.77 -8.99
CA ALA A 275 -19.60 2.61 -8.43
C ALA A 275 -19.60 1.38 -9.36
N GLU A 276 -20.35 1.40 -10.46
CA GLU A 276 -20.30 0.33 -11.47
C GLU A 276 -19.11 0.55 -12.43
N ALA A 277 -18.90 1.79 -12.87
CA ALA A 277 -17.82 2.14 -13.78
C ALA A 277 -16.45 2.22 -13.08
N ALA A 278 -16.38 2.69 -11.83
CA ALA A 278 -15.13 2.88 -11.09
C ALA A 278 -15.23 2.47 -9.60
N PRO A 279 -15.44 1.19 -9.30
CA PRO A 279 -15.73 0.72 -7.95
C PRO A 279 -14.62 0.98 -6.93
N ILE A 280 -13.33 0.83 -7.33
CA ILE A 280 -12.18 1.07 -6.45
C ILE A 280 -12.05 2.56 -6.15
N THR A 281 -12.23 3.39 -7.17
CA THR A 281 -12.13 4.85 -7.08
C THR A 281 -13.24 5.41 -6.19
N VAL A 282 -14.48 4.99 -6.41
CA VAL A 282 -15.63 5.40 -5.59
C VAL A 282 -15.46 4.94 -4.15
N GLU A 283 -15.06 3.67 -3.90
CA GLU A 283 -14.81 3.18 -2.55
C GLU A 283 -13.73 4.02 -1.83
N ASN A 284 -12.64 4.34 -2.52
CA ASN A 284 -11.56 5.17 -1.97
C ASN A 284 -12.04 6.58 -1.63
N PHE A 285 -12.72 7.25 -2.57
CA PHE A 285 -13.23 8.60 -2.38
C PHE A 285 -14.25 8.67 -1.24
N VAL A 286 -15.21 7.75 -1.19
CA VAL A 286 -16.21 7.64 -0.12
C VAL A 286 -15.56 7.43 1.25
N ASN A 287 -14.59 6.50 1.36
CA ASN A 287 -13.88 6.25 2.61
C ASN A 287 -13.10 7.46 3.11
N LEU A 288 -12.45 8.20 2.21
CA LEU A 288 -11.73 9.43 2.56
C LEU A 288 -12.71 10.54 3.01
N ALA A 289 -13.82 10.72 2.29
CA ALA A 289 -14.86 11.69 2.65
C ALA A 289 -15.51 11.37 4.00
N GLU A 290 -15.94 10.11 4.22
CA GLU A 290 -16.55 9.67 5.50
C GLU A 290 -15.58 9.78 6.69
N SER A 291 -14.27 9.73 6.45
CA SER A 291 -13.26 9.92 7.50
C SER A 291 -12.95 11.38 7.81
N GLY A 292 -13.55 12.34 7.09
CA GLY A 292 -13.25 13.76 7.18
C GLY A 292 -11.87 14.13 6.60
N PHE A 293 -11.30 13.28 5.73
CA PHE A 293 -9.97 13.52 5.16
C PHE A 293 -9.92 14.83 4.35
N TYR A 294 -11.02 15.17 3.67
CA TYR A 294 -11.11 16.34 2.80
C TYR A 294 -11.44 17.64 3.54
N ASP A 295 -11.81 17.57 4.82
CA ASP A 295 -12.21 18.74 5.59
C ASP A 295 -11.04 19.71 5.77
N GLY A 296 -11.22 20.93 5.28
CA GLY A 296 -10.18 21.98 5.29
C GLY A 296 -9.15 21.87 4.16
N LEU A 297 -9.21 20.85 3.30
CA LEU A 297 -8.37 20.80 2.10
C LEU A 297 -8.88 21.80 1.04
N THR A 298 -8.07 22.04 0.02
CA THR A 298 -8.31 23.14 -0.92
C THR A 298 -8.27 22.67 -2.37
N PHE A 299 -8.78 23.54 -3.26
CA PHE A 299 -8.54 23.43 -4.70
C PHE A 299 -7.30 24.26 -5.05
N HIS A 300 -6.18 23.58 -5.14
CA HIS A 300 -4.84 24.17 -5.32
C HIS A 300 -4.48 24.47 -6.77
N ARG A 301 -5.22 23.87 -7.73
CA ARG A 301 -4.98 24.05 -9.17
C ARG A 301 -6.30 24.25 -9.90
N ILE A 302 -6.43 25.37 -10.59
CA ILE A 302 -7.65 25.78 -11.30
C ILE A 302 -7.28 26.37 -12.64
N ILE A 303 -7.90 25.86 -13.71
CA ILE A 303 -7.73 26.37 -15.08
C ILE A 303 -9.10 26.62 -15.67
N ASP A 304 -9.43 27.88 -15.93
CA ASP A 304 -10.66 28.29 -16.58
C ASP A 304 -10.74 27.68 -18.01
N GLY A 305 -11.90 27.16 -18.36
CA GLY A 305 -12.11 26.39 -19.61
C GLY A 305 -11.57 24.94 -19.55
N PHE A 306 -11.16 24.44 -18.35
CA PHE A 306 -10.68 23.06 -18.19
C PHE A 306 -11.23 22.40 -16.93
N MET A 307 -10.64 22.67 -15.74
CA MET A 307 -11.02 21.97 -14.51
C MET A 307 -10.57 22.70 -13.24
N MET A 308 -11.10 22.27 -12.08
CA MET A 308 -10.57 22.59 -10.75
C MET A 308 -10.14 21.30 -10.03
N GLN A 309 -8.90 21.28 -9.49
CA GLN A 309 -8.27 20.11 -8.85
C GLN A 309 -7.97 20.41 -7.37
N GLY A 310 -8.35 19.49 -6.51
CA GLY A 310 -8.16 19.58 -5.06
C GLY A 310 -7.93 18.23 -4.39
N GLY A 311 -8.09 18.19 -3.06
CA GLY A 311 -7.94 16.98 -2.26
C GLY A 311 -6.49 16.60 -1.93
N ASP A 312 -5.59 17.59 -1.96
CA ASP A 312 -4.19 17.47 -1.58
C ASP A 312 -3.98 18.04 -0.17
N PRO A 313 -3.52 17.23 0.81
CA PRO A 313 -3.22 17.73 2.17
C PRO A 313 -2.09 18.76 2.24
N GLU A 314 -1.16 18.78 1.27
CA GLU A 314 -0.09 19.78 1.20
C GLU A 314 -0.53 21.07 0.47
N GLY A 315 -1.61 21.01 -0.31
CA GLY A 315 -2.17 22.14 -1.04
C GLY A 315 -1.28 22.70 -2.16
N ASP A 316 -0.32 21.90 -2.65
CA ASP A 316 0.63 22.31 -3.71
C ASP A 316 0.73 21.31 -4.88
N GLY A 317 -0.09 20.27 -4.85
CA GLY A 317 -0.14 19.22 -5.88
C GLY A 317 0.80 18.04 -5.61
N THR A 318 1.59 18.06 -4.53
CA THR A 318 2.60 17.02 -4.25
C THR A 318 2.15 15.98 -3.22
N GLY A 319 1.13 16.29 -2.43
CA GLY A 319 0.58 15.44 -1.39
C GLY A 319 -0.49 14.46 -1.87
N GLY A 320 -1.03 13.71 -0.92
CA GLY A 320 -2.10 12.74 -1.14
C GLY A 320 -2.35 11.90 0.10
N SER A 321 -3.32 11.00 0.04
CA SER A 321 -3.52 10.02 1.11
C SER A 321 -2.39 8.99 1.14
N ASP A 322 -2.23 8.30 2.27
CA ASP A 322 -1.16 7.30 2.48
C ASP A 322 -1.23 6.08 1.53
N THR A 323 -2.35 5.90 0.83
CA THR A 323 -2.60 4.72 -0.01
C THR A 323 -2.92 5.16 -1.43
N THR A 324 -2.23 4.56 -2.41
CA THR A 324 -2.57 4.68 -3.82
C THR A 324 -3.53 3.59 -4.24
N ILE A 325 -4.31 3.86 -5.26
CA ILE A 325 -5.30 2.93 -5.83
C ILE A 325 -4.97 2.59 -7.27
N LYS A 326 -5.49 1.45 -7.74
CA LYS A 326 -5.43 1.08 -9.14
C LYS A 326 -6.21 2.09 -9.98
N GLY A 327 -5.61 2.60 -11.04
CA GLY A 327 -6.28 3.46 -11.99
C GLY A 327 -7.31 2.70 -12.83
N GLU A 328 -8.59 3.10 -12.73
CA GLU A 328 -9.71 2.47 -13.42
C GLU A 328 -10.02 3.17 -14.73
N PHE A 329 -9.22 2.89 -15.76
CA PHE A 329 -9.33 3.42 -17.11
C PHE A 329 -8.72 2.47 -18.14
N SER A 330 -9.08 2.62 -19.43
CA SER A 330 -8.79 1.62 -20.47
C SER A 330 -7.29 1.42 -20.74
N ASP A 331 -6.46 2.46 -20.68
CA ASP A 331 -5.00 2.35 -20.86
C ASP A 331 -4.32 1.56 -19.73
N ASN A 332 -5.00 1.40 -18.59
CA ASN A 332 -4.58 0.54 -17.47
C ASN A 332 -5.28 -0.83 -17.44
N GLY A 333 -5.98 -1.17 -18.54
CA GLY A 333 -6.65 -2.47 -18.70
C GLY A 333 -7.93 -2.64 -17.87
N VAL A 334 -8.55 -1.54 -17.44
CA VAL A 334 -9.86 -1.53 -16.76
C VAL A 334 -10.87 -0.84 -17.65
N GLU A 335 -12.00 -1.50 -17.92
CA GLU A 335 -13.09 -0.89 -18.68
C GLU A 335 -13.76 0.20 -17.82
N ASN A 336 -13.79 1.41 -18.33
CA ASN A 336 -14.49 2.55 -17.76
C ASN A 336 -15.04 3.39 -18.92
N ASN A 337 -16.35 3.42 -19.04
CA ASN A 337 -17.07 4.04 -20.14
C ASN A 337 -17.50 5.49 -19.87
N LEU A 338 -17.13 6.05 -18.69
CA LEU A 338 -17.39 7.44 -18.38
C LEU A 338 -16.45 8.35 -19.18
N SER A 339 -16.98 9.47 -19.65
CA SER A 339 -16.22 10.43 -20.44
C SER A 339 -15.99 11.71 -19.66
N HIS A 340 -14.84 12.36 -19.85
CA HIS A 340 -14.48 13.62 -19.21
C HIS A 340 -15.21 14.81 -19.88
N THR A 341 -16.53 14.71 -19.93
CA THR A 341 -17.39 15.83 -20.34
C THR A 341 -17.59 16.79 -19.15
N ARG A 342 -18.16 17.97 -19.42
CA ARG A 342 -18.49 18.96 -18.40
C ARG A 342 -19.22 18.32 -17.21
N GLY A 343 -18.74 18.57 -16.00
CA GLY A 343 -19.25 18.04 -14.75
C GLY A 343 -18.66 16.69 -14.35
N ALA A 344 -17.81 16.08 -15.14
CA ALA A 344 -17.13 14.84 -14.74
C ALA A 344 -16.23 15.08 -13.52
N ILE A 345 -16.27 14.14 -12.56
CA ILE A 345 -15.29 14.07 -11.48
C ILE A 345 -14.33 12.90 -11.74
N SER A 346 -13.03 13.13 -11.62
CA SER A 346 -11.99 12.15 -11.95
C SER A 346 -10.81 12.24 -11.01
N MET A 347 -10.07 11.13 -10.83
CA MET A 347 -8.89 11.10 -9.98
C MET A 347 -7.66 11.68 -10.68
N ALA A 348 -6.99 12.60 -10.00
CA ALA A 348 -5.66 13.01 -10.41
C ALA A 348 -4.63 11.94 -10.08
N ARG A 349 -3.53 11.89 -10.84
CA ARG A 349 -2.44 10.93 -10.69
C ARG A 349 -1.10 11.46 -11.19
N SER A 350 -0.02 10.84 -10.79
CA SER A 350 1.31 11.05 -11.38
C SER A 350 1.47 10.28 -12.71
N SER A 351 2.68 10.11 -13.20
CA SER A 351 2.95 9.33 -14.42
C SER A 351 2.65 7.84 -14.29
N ASP A 352 2.68 7.29 -13.06
CA ASP A 352 2.29 5.90 -12.80
C ASP A 352 0.75 5.78 -12.82
N TYR A 353 0.24 4.79 -13.52
CA TYR A 353 -1.20 4.55 -13.67
C TYR A 353 -1.89 4.18 -12.34
N ASP A 354 -1.17 3.59 -11.39
CA ASP A 354 -1.67 3.17 -10.08
C ASP A 354 -1.23 4.15 -8.95
N SER A 355 -1.03 5.43 -9.27
CA SER A 355 -0.56 6.46 -8.33
C SER A 355 -1.64 7.39 -7.80
N ALA A 356 -2.88 7.26 -8.25
CA ALA A 356 -4.00 8.03 -7.70
C ALA A 356 -4.19 7.71 -6.21
N SER A 357 -4.50 8.73 -5.39
CA SER A 357 -4.70 8.56 -3.95
C SER A 357 -5.91 9.34 -3.43
N SER A 358 -5.76 10.64 -3.15
CA SER A 358 -6.86 11.50 -2.68
C SER A 358 -7.18 12.66 -3.61
N GLN A 359 -6.23 13.09 -4.45
CA GLN A 359 -6.48 14.23 -5.32
C GLN A 359 -7.49 13.91 -6.43
N PHE A 360 -8.46 14.78 -6.61
CA PHE A 360 -9.48 14.69 -7.66
C PHE A 360 -9.66 16.02 -8.38
N PHE A 361 -10.28 15.98 -9.54
CA PHE A 361 -10.64 17.20 -10.27
C PHE A 361 -12.07 17.13 -10.82
N ILE A 362 -12.70 18.29 -10.94
CA ILE A 362 -14.02 18.48 -11.54
C ILE A 362 -13.83 19.20 -12.87
N VAL A 363 -14.32 18.61 -13.94
CA VAL A 363 -14.19 19.12 -15.30
C VAL A 363 -15.17 20.27 -15.53
N GLN A 364 -14.67 21.45 -15.85
CA GLN A 364 -15.50 22.61 -16.18
C GLN A 364 -15.99 22.59 -17.63
N GLU A 365 -15.10 22.28 -18.58
CA GLU A 365 -15.44 22.12 -20.00
C GLU A 365 -14.98 20.80 -20.56
N ASP A 366 -15.67 20.29 -21.62
CA ASP A 366 -15.43 18.98 -22.20
C ASP A 366 -13.95 18.72 -22.48
N SER A 367 -13.41 17.69 -21.84
CA SER A 367 -11.99 17.32 -21.86
C SER A 367 -11.81 15.84 -22.24
N THR A 368 -12.54 15.38 -23.25
CA THR A 368 -12.61 13.98 -23.67
C THR A 368 -11.26 13.38 -24.11
N TYR A 369 -10.24 14.20 -24.31
CA TYR A 369 -8.86 13.74 -24.53
C TYR A 369 -8.23 13.07 -23.30
N LEU A 370 -8.87 13.16 -22.12
CA LEU A 370 -8.49 12.46 -20.90
C LEU A 370 -9.09 11.05 -20.80
N ASP A 371 -10.06 10.73 -21.66
CA ASP A 371 -10.73 9.43 -21.65
C ASP A 371 -9.72 8.30 -21.89
N GLY A 372 -9.89 7.23 -21.13
CA GLY A 372 -8.96 6.12 -21.14
C GLY A 372 -7.64 6.31 -20.41
N GLN A 373 -7.36 7.51 -19.90
CA GLN A 373 -6.10 7.83 -19.21
C GLN A 373 -6.27 8.23 -17.74
N TYR A 374 -7.49 8.61 -17.34
CA TYR A 374 -7.83 8.98 -15.96
C TYR A 374 -9.12 8.27 -15.53
N ALA A 375 -9.22 8.00 -14.23
CA ALA A 375 -10.37 7.32 -13.64
C ALA A 375 -11.50 8.32 -13.38
N CYS A 376 -12.36 8.56 -14.38
CA CYS A 376 -13.63 9.22 -14.17
C CYS A 376 -14.53 8.33 -13.31
N PHE A 377 -15.18 8.91 -12.28
CA PHE A 377 -15.95 8.12 -11.33
C PHE A 377 -17.30 8.72 -10.94
N GLY A 378 -17.77 9.72 -11.69
CA GLY A 378 -19.08 10.32 -11.49
C GLY A 378 -19.27 11.64 -12.22
N TYR A 379 -20.41 12.27 -11.96
CA TYR A 379 -20.79 13.54 -12.57
C TYR A 379 -21.46 14.46 -11.56
N VAL A 380 -21.21 15.77 -11.68
CA VAL A 380 -21.93 16.82 -10.97
C VAL A 380 -23.38 16.82 -11.42
N THR A 381 -24.29 16.73 -10.48
CA THR A 381 -25.74 16.81 -10.71
C THR A 381 -26.32 18.18 -10.33
N GLU A 382 -25.69 18.86 -9.35
CA GLU A 382 -26.09 20.19 -8.91
C GLU A 382 -24.84 21.03 -8.57
N GLY A 383 -24.86 22.35 -8.80
CA GLY A 383 -23.78 23.26 -8.41
C GLY A 383 -22.69 23.45 -9.49
N MET A 384 -22.96 23.13 -10.77
CA MET A 384 -21.98 23.46 -11.86
C MET A 384 -21.78 24.97 -12.06
N ASP A 385 -22.72 25.80 -11.66
CA ASP A 385 -22.57 27.26 -11.61
C ASP A 385 -21.54 27.71 -10.58
N ILE A 386 -21.42 26.98 -9.46
CA ILE A 386 -20.37 27.19 -8.45
C ILE A 386 -19.00 26.84 -9.03
N VAL A 387 -18.89 25.72 -9.75
CA VAL A 387 -17.64 25.33 -10.45
C VAL A 387 -17.22 26.40 -11.46
N ASP A 388 -18.19 26.94 -12.23
CA ASP A 388 -17.93 28.02 -13.20
C ASP A 388 -17.46 29.31 -12.50
N GLU A 389 -18.13 29.72 -11.40
CA GLU A 389 -17.75 30.87 -10.64
C GLU A 389 -16.32 30.77 -10.10
N ILE A 390 -15.98 29.61 -9.51
CA ILE A 390 -14.63 29.35 -8.98
C ILE A 390 -13.59 29.40 -10.11
N CYS A 391 -13.83 28.71 -11.23
CA CYS A 391 -12.87 28.64 -12.32
C CYS A 391 -12.68 30.02 -13.00
N THR A 392 -13.75 30.74 -13.25
CA THR A 392 -13.71 32.08 -13.92
C THR A 392 -13.10 33.15 -13.03
N SER A 393 -13.29 33.08 -11.70
CA SER A 393 -12.73 34.05 -10.76
C SER A 393 -11.30 33.73 -10.33
N ALA A 394 -10.81 32.48 -10.58
CA ALA A 394 -9.48 32.06 -10.20
C ALA A 394 -8.37 32.94 -10.78
N GLN A 395 -7.32 33.16 -10.00
CA GLN A 395 -6.14 33.91 -10.42
C GLN A 395 -4.88 33.06 -10.28
N PRO A 396 -4.60 32.21 -11.29
CA PRO A 396 -3.43 31.35 -11.24
C PRO A 396 -2.13 32.16 -11.23
N THR A 397 -1.15 31.69 -10.51
CA THR A 397 0.19 32.28 -10.42
C THR A 397 1.12 31.84 -11.56
N ASP A 398 0.73 30.81 -12.31
CA ASP A 398 1.47 30.26 -13.44
C ASP A 398 0.54 29.64 -14.52
N ASP A 399 1.12 29.27 -15.66
CA ASP A 399 0.40 28.65 -16.78
C ASP A 399 -0.12 27.23 -16.46
N ASN A 400 0.34 26.62 -15.34
CA ASN A 400 -0.15 25.32 -14.87
C ASN A 400 -1.44 25.42 -14.07
N GLY A 401 -1.89 26.62 -13.75
CA GLY A 401 -3.11 26.88 -12.99
C GLY A 401 -2.93 26.85 -11.48
N THR A 402 -1.71 26.98 -10.98
CA THR A 402 -1.41 26.98 -9.54
C THR A 402 -2.05 28.18 -8.85
N ILE A 403 -2.82 27.96 -7.79
CA ILE A 403 -3.47 29.00 -6.98
C ILE A 403 -2.64 29.24 -5.71
N SER A 404 -2.39 30.51 -5.39
CA SER A 404 -1.69 30.83 -4.13
C SER A 404 -2.51 30.39 -2.92
N ALA A 405 -1.81 29.88 -1.87
CA ALA A 405 -2.44 29.21 -0.73
C ALA A 405 -3.53 30.08 -0.01
N ASP A 406 -3.38 31.40 -0.01
CA ASP A 406 -4.34 32.35 0.55
C ASP A 406 -5.58 32.61 -0.32
N GLN A 407 -5.60 32.08 -1.55
CA GLN A 407 -6.69 32.25 -2.52
C GLN A 407 -7.33 30.93 -2.94
N GLN A 408 -6.86 29.81 -2.40
CA GLN A 408 -7.41 28.50 -2.71
C GLN A 408 -8.81 28.32 -2.11
N PRO A 409 -9.85 27.96 -2.90
CA PRO A 409 -11.16 27.62 -2.35
C PRO A 409 -11.06 26.42 -1.40
N VAL A 410 -11.69 26.55 -0.22
CA VAL A 410 -11.59 25.57 0.86
C VAL A 410 -12.78 24.61 0.81
N ILE A 411 -12.52 23.31 0.86
CA ILE A 411 -13.53 22.27 1.08
C ILE A 411 -13.88 22.25 2.57
N THR A 412 -15.07 22.69 2.92
CA THR A 412 -15.54 22.68 4.32
C THR A 412 -15.80 21.25 4.78
N SER A 413 -16.48 20.47 3.93
CA SER A 413 -16.75 19.05 4.17
C SER A 413 -17.16 18.35 2.87
N ILE A 414 -17.04 17.01 2.84
CA ILE A 414 -17.67 16.17 1.82
C ILE A 414 -18.58 15.16 2.53
N THR A 415 -19.89 15.29 2.32
CA THR A 415 -20.88 14.40 2.92
C THR A 415 -21.37 13.38 1.90
N ILE A 416 -21.27 12.09 2.24
CA ILE A 416 -21.75 11.00 1.39
C ILE A 416 -23.17 10.63 1.79
N ARG A 417 -24.06 10.49 0.80
CA ARG A 417 -25.43 9.98 0.97
C ARG A 417 -25.73 8.91 -0.06
N GLU A 418 -26.52 7.92 0.32
CA GLU A 418 -27.05 6.92 -0.61
C GLU A 418 -28.28 7.51 -1.32
N GLY A 419 -28.43 7.27 -2.63
CA GLY A 419 -29.64 7.60 -3.37
C GLY A 419 -30.86 6.80 -2.88
N GLU A 420 -32.05 7.40 -2.95
CA GLU A 420 -33.31 6.76 -2.55
C GLU A 420 -33.72 5.63 -3.51
#